data_b042d9bd6e4ddeb96127ed99669c381c
#
_entry.id   b042d9bd6e4ddeb96127ed99669c381c
#
_cell.length_a   1.000
_cell.length_b   1.000
_cell.length_c   1.000
_cell.angle_alpha   90.00
_cell.angle_beta   90.00
_cell.angle_gamma   90.00
#
_symmetry.space_group_name_H-M   'P 1'
#
loop_
_entity.id
_entity.type
_entity.pdbx_description
1 polymer ?
#
loop_
_entity_poly.entity_id
_entity_poly.type
_entity_poly.pdbx_seq_one_letter_code
_entity_poly.pdbx_strand_id
1 'polypeptide(L)'
;VRSLLAEIINRQSDMECIGTANDPLIAREMIRELNPDVITLDVEMPRMDGIDFLGRLMRLRPMPVVMISTLTERGAEVTMKALELGAVDFVSKPRVGLANGLNELATQIVDKIRVAAVAQVRRAPRVPAPVRTAAGAANAVASSAAPASPSMSLLGRLSTEKLIFIGASTGGTEAIKEILVNLPADCPAIVITQHMPPGFTTSFAARLNSLSQITVKEASHGERILPGHAYIAPGGKQFHISRSGANYVAVVDDGPAVNRHKPSVEVLFKSAAALVGRNAYG
;
A
#
# COMPACT_ATOMS: atom_id res chain seq x y z
N VAL A 1 -3.65 -24.45 -2.83
CA VAL A 1 -3.54 -23.09 -3.35
C VAL A 1 -3.11 -23.11 -4.82
N ARG A 2 -1.95 -23.69 -5.18
CA ARG A 2 -1.43 -23.69 -6.58
C ARG A 2 -2.42 -24.18 -7.62
N SER A 3 -3.04 -25.37 -7.40
CA SER A 3 -4.03 -25.93 -8.34
C SER A 3 -5.25 -25.01 -8.51
N LEU A 4 -5.71 -24.39 -7.43
CA LEU A 4 -6.80 -23.43 -7.46
C LEU A 4 -6.43 -22.17 -8.26
N LEU A 5 -5.21 -21.63 -8.06
CA LEU A 5 -4.74 -20.47 -8.83
C LEU A 5 -4.63 -20.79 -10.31
N ALA A 6 -4.07 -21.95 -10.66
CA ALA A 6 -3.98 -22.40 -12.05
C ALA A 6 -5.37 -22.55 -12.69
N GLU A 7 -6.35 -23.09 -11.97
CA GLU A 7 -7.73 -23.23 -12.45
C GLU A 7 -8.38 -21.85 -12.67
N ILE A 8 -8.22 -20.92 -11.70
CA ILE A 8 -8.76 -19.55 -11.81
C ILE A 8 -8.19 -18.83 -13.04
N ILE A 9 -6.88 -18.94 -13.25
CA ILE A 9 -6.17 -18.30 -14.38
C ILE A 9 -6.62 -18.92 -15.70
N ASN A 10 -6.62 -20.25 -15.82
CA ASN A 10 -6.95 -20.95 -17.06
C ASN A 10 -8.44 -20.86 -17.46
N ARG A 11 -9.32 -20.39 -16.57
CA ARG A 11 -10.72 -20.06 -16.91
C ARG A 11 -10.86 -18.73 -17.67
N GLN A 12 -9.80 -17.93 -17.72
CA GLN A 12 -9.82 -16.65 -18.43
C GLN A 12 -9.36 -16.86 -19.88
N SER A 13 -9.99 -16.16 -20.82
CA SER A 13 -9.65 -16.24 -22.24
C SER A 13 -8.35 -15.48 -22.61
N ASP A 14 -7.90 -14.59 -21.74
CA ASP A 14 -6.76 -13.70 -21.91
C ASP A 14 -5.54 -14.10 -21.06
N MET A 15 -5.60 -15.25 -20.38
CA MET A 15 -4.53 -15.72 -19.50
C MET A 15 -4.31 -17.23 -19.62
N GLU A 16 -3.08 -17.65 -19.37
CA GLU A 16 -2.69 -19.04 -19.29
C GLU A 16 -1.70 -19.27 -18.14
N CYS A 17 -1.93 -20.30 -17.34
CA CYS A 17 -0.97 -20.75 -16.35
C CYS A 17 0.07 -21.67 -17.02
N ILE A 18 1.19 -21.11 -17.45
CA ILE A 18 2.24 -21.85 -18.18
C ILE A 18 3.12 -22.73 -17.26
N GLY A 19 2.98 -22.61 -15.94
CA GLY A 19 3.70 -23.48 -15.03
C GLY A 19 3.42 -23.24 -13.55
N THR A 20 3.69 -24.27 -12.74
CA THR A 20 3.59 -24.20 -11.28
C THR A 20 4.81 -24.82 -10.63
N ALA A 21 5.43 -24.13 -9.68
CA ALA A 21 6.56 -24.62 -8.91
C ALA A 21 6.20 -24.82 -7.44
N ASN A 22 6.77 -25.85 -6.82
CA ASN A 22 6.63 -26.13 -5.39
C ASN A 22 7.89 -25.80 -4.58
N ASP A 23 8.92 -25.35 -5.26
CA ASP A 23 10.24 -25.10 -4.71
C ASP A 23 10.85 -23.88 -5.41
N PRO A 24 11.54 -22.99 -4.70
CA PRO A 24 12.19 -21.81 -5.27
C PRO A 24 13.23 -22.11 -6.35
N LEU A 25 13.94 -23.25 -6.27
CA LEU A 25 14.92 -23.64 -7.28
C LEU A 25 14.24 -24.03 -8.59
N ILE A 26 13.19 -24.83 -8.50
CA ILE A 26 12.34 -25.19 -9.65
C ILE A 26 11.72 -23.93 -10.25
N ALA A 27 11.18 -23.02 -9.41
CA ALA A 27 10.63 -21.76 -9.87
C ALA A 27 11.63 -20.94 -10.68
N ARG A 28 12.88 -20.87 -10.23
CA ARG A 28 13.94 -20.13 -10.92
C ARG A 28 14.23 -20.69 -12.32
N GLU A 29 14.28 -22.02 -12.44
CA GLU A 29 14.51 -22.69 -13.73
C GLU A 29 13.33 -22.45 -14.68
N MET A 30 12.11 -22.66 -14.20
CA MET A 30 10.89 -22.42 -14.97
C MET A 30 10.76 -20.97 -15.43
N ILE A 31 11.08 -19.98 -14.58
CA ILE A 31 11.10 -18.56 -14.95
C ILE A 31 12.07 -18.30 -16.09
N ARG A 32 13.24 -18.95 -16.09
CA ARG A 32 14.23 -18.80 -17.14
C ARG A 32 13.77 -19.40 -18.47
N GLU A 33 13.13 -20.58 -18.41
CA GLU A 33 12.74 -21.36 -19.58
C GLU A 33 11.42 -20.87 -20.20
N LEU A 34 10.41 -20.61 -19.36
CA LEU A 34 9.06 -20.28 -19.80
C LEU A 34 8.84 -18.78 -20.00
N ASN A 35 9.70 -17.92 -19.42
CA ASN A 35 9.61 -16.46 -19.52
C ASN A 35 8.20 -15.90 -19.23
N PRO A 36 7.63 -16.13 -18.04
CA PRO A 36 6.29 -15.65 -17.72
C PRO A 36 6.20 -14.12 -17.71
N ASP A 37 5.03 -13.57 -18.02
CA ASP A 37 4.74 -12.14 -17.91
C ASP A 37 4.49 -11.71 -16.47
N VAL A 38 3.89 -12.59 -15.65
CA VAL A 38 3.55 -12.35 -14.24
C VAL A 38 3.81 -13.60 -13.42
N ILE A 39 4.24 -13.43 -12.18
CA ILE A 39 4.36 -14.50 -11.20
C ILE A 39 3.39 -14.27 -10.05
N THR A 40 2.65 -15.29 -9.64
CA THR A 40 2.02 -15.34 -8.33
C THR A 40 2.95 -16.04 -7.35
N LEU A 41 3.28 -15.40 -6.24
CA LEU A 41 4.29 -15.88 -5.29
C LEU A 41 3.71 -16.01 -3.89
N ASP A 42 3.75 -17.22 -3.34
CA ASP A 42 3.36 -17.43 -1.93
C ASP A 42 4.45 -16.89 -0.99
N VAL A 43 4.03 -16.22 0.08
CA VAL A 43 4.92 -15.79 1.16
C VAL A 43 5.51 -16.99 1.89
N GLU A 44 4.68 -17.97 2.22
CA GLU A 44 5.04 -19.15 2.98
C GLU A 44 5.42 -20.31 2.04
N MET A 45 6.71 -20.52 1.85
CA MET A 45 7.22 -21.63 1.04
C MET A 45 8.18 -22.54 1.82
N PRO A 46 8.22 -23.85 1.53
CA PRO A 46 9.24 -24.74 2.07
C PRO A 46 10.65 -24.32 1.63
N ARG A 47 11.65 -24.49 2.50
CA ARG A 47 13.09 -24.30 2.25
C ARG A 47 13.56 -22.85 2.05
N MET A 48 12.74 -21.93 1.58
CA MET A 48 13.09 -20.52 1.38
C MET A 48 11.85 -19.65 1.57
N ASP A 49 11.99 -18.57 2.31
CA ASP A 49 10.93 -17.56 2.44
C ASP A 49 10.65 -16.90 1.07
N GLY A 50 9.36 -16.68 0.77
CA GLY A 50 8.93 -16.00 -0.44
C GLY A 50 9.53 -14.60 -0.57
N ILE A 51 9.80 -13.92 0.53
CA ILE A 51 10.47 -12.61 0.56
C ILE A 51 11.91 -12.69 0.09
N ASP A 52 12.66 -13.69 0.54
CA ASP A 52 14.04 -13.90 0.10
C ASP A 52 14.11 -14.24 -1.39
N PHE A 53 13.16 -15.06 -1.87
CA PHE A 53 13.03 -15.37 -3.28
C PHE A 53 12.71 -14.11 -4.10
N LEU A 54 11.71 -13.32 -3.66
CA LEU A 54 11.34 -12.07 -4.29
C LEU A 54 12.52 -11.10 -4.38
N GLY A 55 13.23 -10.88 -3.28
CA GLY A 55 14.39 -9.99 -3.26
C GLY A 55 15.49 -10.39 -4.23
N ARG A 56 15.75 -11.69 -4.38
CA ARG A 56 16.69 -12.21 -5.39
C ARG A 56 16.16 -12.03 -6.81
N LEU A 57 14.88 -12.31 -7.04
CA LEU A 57 14.23 -12.15 -8.33
C LEU A 57 14.28 -10.69 -8.79
N MET A 58 13.87 -9.75 -7.96
CA MET A 58 13.85 -8.32 -8.27
C MET A 58 15.23 -7.73 -8.53
N ARG A 59 16.26 -8.30 -7.92
CA ARG A 59 17.66 -7.90 -8.16
C ARG A 59 18.21 -8.45 -9.47
N LEU A 60 17.93 -9.72 -9.78
CA LEU A 60 18.55 -10.44 -10.91
C LEU A 60 17.74 -10.30 -12.20
N ARG A 61 16.44 -10.40 -12.10
CA ARG A 61 15.47 -10.34 -13.20
C ARG A 61 14.18 -9.72 -12.72
N PRO A 62 14.09 -8.38 -12.59
CA PRO A 62 12.87 -7.70 -12.19
C PRO A 62 11.72 -8.05 -13.13
N MET A 63 10.59 -8.47 -12.56
CA MET A 63 9.40 -8.82 -13.31
C MET A 63 8.15 -8.67 -12.42
N PRO A 64 6.94 -8.57 -12.99
CA PRO A 64 5.72 -8.42 -12.22
C PRO A 64 5.47 -9.61 -11.29
N VAL A 65 5.28 -9.34 -10.00
CA VAL A 65 4.95 -10.34 -8.97
C VAL A 65 3.73 -9.89 -8.19
N VAL A 66 2.74 -10.78 -8.06
CA VAL A 66 1.60 -10.64 -7.16
C VAL A 66 1.78 -11.63 -6.01
N MET A 67 1.88 -11.10 -4.79
CA MET A 67 2.07 -11.93 -3.59
C MET A 67 0.78 -12.62 -3.17
N ILE A 68 0.89 -13.85 -2.68
CA ILE A 68 -0.23 -14.57 -2.05
C ILE A 68 0.10 -14.68 -0.56
N SER A 69 -0.71 -14.05 0.30
CA SER A 69 -0.41 -13.90 1.72
C SER A 69 -1.56 -14.37 2.62
N THR A 70 -1.24 -14.74 3.84
CA THR A 70 -2.23 -15.07 4.88
C THR A 70 -2.79 -13.79 5.53
N LEU A 71 -4.06 -13.82 5.95
CA LEU A 71 -4.73 -12.72 6.68
C LEU A 71 -4.34 -12.75 8.17
N THR A 72 -3.06 -12.62 8.48
CA THR A 72 -2.53 -12.49 9.84
C THR A 72 -1.74 -11.19 9.96
N GLU A 73 -1.57 -10.67 11.19
CA GLU A 73 -0.73 -9.48 11.42
C GLU A 73 0.68 -9.69 10.88
N ARG A 74 1.30 -10.82 11.18
CA ARG A 74 2.60 -11.19 10.64
C ARG A 74 2.59 -11.26 9.10
N GLY A 75 1.52 -11.81 8.50
CA GLY A 75 1.34 -11.84 7.04
C GLY A 75 1.25 -10.43 6.45
N ALA A 76 0.61 -9.49 7.15
CA ALA A 76 0.52 -8.10 6.72
C ALA A 76 1.89 -7.40 6.71
N GLU A 77 2.69 -7.53 7.78
CA GLU A 77 4.04 -6.97 7.85
C GLU A 77 4.96 -7.51 6.75
N VAL A 78 4.93 -8.83 6.56
CA VAL A 78 5.72 -9.50 5.52
C VAL A 78 5.28 -9.05 4.12
N THR A 79 3.98 -8.85 3.91
CA THR A 79 3.44 -8.36 2.63
C THR A 79 3.88 -6.92 2.36
N MET A 80 3.87 -6.03 3.37
CA MET A 80 4.40 -4.67 3.21
C MET A 80 5.86 -4.69 2.79
N LYS A 81 6.67 -5.57 3.37
CA LYS A 81 8.07 -5.76 2.96
C LYS A 81 8.20 -6.29 1.53
N ALA A 82 7.27 -7.15 1.08
CA ALA A 82 7.26 -7.62 -0.31
C ALA A 82 7.01 -6.48 -1.31
N LEU A 83 6.05 -5.60 -1.00
CA LEU A 83 5.76 -4.44 -1.83
C LEU A 83 6.98 -3.50 -1.92
N GLU A 84 7.71 -3.29 -0.80
CA GLU A 84 8.96 -2.52 -0.79
C GLU A 84 10.07 -3.14 -1.66
N LEU A 85 10.10 -4.47 -1.75
CA LEU A 85 11.05 -5.18 -2.60
C LEU A 85 10.66 -5.17 -4.08
N GLY A 86 9.49 -4.61 -4.42
CA GLY A 86 9.03 -4.41 -5.79
C GLY A 86 7.92 -5.35 -6.25
N ALA A 87 7.25 -6.08 -5.35
CA ALA A 87 6.00 -6.76 -5.71
C ALA A 87 4.96 -5.72 -6.13
N VAL A 88 4.19 -6.02 -7.18
CA VAL A 88 3.20 -5.08 -7.73
C VAL A 88 1.98 -4.98 -6.81
N ASP A 89 1.53 -6.10 -6.27
CA ASP A 89 0.36 -6.18 -5.39
C ASP A 89 0.36 -7.50 -4.62
N PHE A 90 -0.68 -7.70 -3.81
CA PHE A 90 -0.91 -8.94 -3.08
C PHE A 90 -2.38 -9.35 -3.08
N VAL A 91 -2.62 -10.65 -2.85
CA VAL A 91 -3.95 -11.24 -2.63
C VAL A 91 -3.93 -12.00 -1.33
N SER A 92 -4.97 -11.85 -0.52
CA SER A 92 -5.12 -12.64 0.71
C SER A 92 -5.59 -14.06 0.40
N LYS A 93 -4.99 -15.06 1.04
CA LYS A 93 -5.48 -16.43 0.96
C LYS A 93 -6.92 -16.52 1.52
N PRO A 94 -7.83 -17.26 0.89
CA PRO A 94 -9.19 -17.40 1.39
C PRO A 94 -9.18 -18.08 2.76
N ARG A 95 -10.04 -17.63 3.66
CA ARG A 95 -10.35 -18.41 4.86
C ARG A 95 -11.16 -19.62 4.46
N VAL A 96 -10.79 -20.78 4.95
CA VAL A 96 -11.50 -22.05 4.68
C VAL A 96 -12.95 -21.91 5.14
N GLY A 97 -13.95 -22.15 4.26
CA GLY A 97 -15.36 -22.28 4.63
C GLY A 97 -16.38 -21.37 3.94
N LEU A 98 -15.99 -20.47 3.04
CA LEU A 98 -16.94 -19.56 2.37
C LEU A 98 -16.97 -19.81 0.85
N ALA A 99 -17.97 -20.58 0.37
CA ALA A 99 -18.16 -20.82 -1.07
C ALA A 99 -18.35 -19.53 -1.88
N ASN A 100 -19.02 -18.53 -1.31
CA ASN A 100 -19.19 -17.21 -1.95
C ASN A 100 -17.89 -16.40 -2.01
N GLY A 101 -16.96 -16.59 -1.06
CA GLY A 101 -15.66 -15.92 -1.05
C GLY A 101 -14.70 -16.38 -2.14
N LEU A 102 -14.90 -17.57 -2.73
CA LEU A 102 -14.04 -18.08 -3.80
C LEU A 102 -14.21 -17.32 -5.11
N ASN A 103 -15.44 -16.95 -5.47
CA ASN A 103 -15.71 -16.20 -6.71
C ASN A 103 -15.19 -14.76 -6.60
N GLU A 104 -15.37 -14.10 -5.46
CA GLU A 104 -14.82 -12.76 -5.21
C GLU A 104 -13.29 -12.77 -5.23
N LEU A 105 -12.71 -13.79 -4.60
CA LEU A 105 -11.26 -13.99 -4.61
C LEU A 105 -10.73 -14.25 -6.02
N ALA A 106 -11.41 -15.10 -6.81
CA ALA A 106 -11.03 -15.36 -8.19
C ALA A 106 -11.01 -14.07 -9.02
N THR A 107 -12.05 -13.24 -8.88
CA THR A 107 -12.10 -11.93 -9.55
C THR A 107 -10.93 -11.03 -9.12
N GLN A 108 -10.65 -10.93 -7.81
CA GLN A 108 -9.54 -10.13 -7.30
C GLN A 108 -8.18 -10.60 -7.84
N ILE A 109 -7.95 -11.91 -7.87
CA ILE A 109 -6.72 -12.51 -8.41
C ILE A 109 -6.54 -12.12 -9.87
N VAL A 110 -7.59 -12.34 -10.67
CA VAL A 110 -7.58 -12.06 -12.12
C VAL A 110 -7.32 -10.58 -12.39
N ASP A 111 -8.04 -9.68 -11.71
CA ASP A 111 -7.89 -8.23 -11.88
C ASP A 111 -6.47 -7.77 -11.52
N LYS A 112 -5.90 -8.27 -10.42
CA LYS A 112 -4.53 -7.94 -10.00
C LYS A 112 -3.46 -8.50 -10.94
N ILE A 113 -3.65 -9.69 -11.49
CA ILE A 113 -2.73 -10.25 -12.50
C ILE A 113 -2.78 -9.41 -13.79
N ARG A 114 -3.96 -9.00 -14.25
CA ARG A 114 -4.10 -8.12 -15.43
C ARG A 114 -3.36 -6.81 -15.24
N VAL A 115 -3.55 -6.16 -14.10
CA VAL A 115 -2.84 -4.91 -13.78
C VAL A 115 -1.34 -5.14 -13.66
N ALA A 116 -0.91 -6.24 -13.02
CA ALA A 116 0.49 -6.57 -12.89
C ALA A 116 1.17 -6.81 -14.25
N ALA A 117 0.48 -7.44 -15.20
CA ALA A 117 1.03 -7.73 -16.52
C ALA A 117 1.43 -6.47 -17.32
N VAL A 118 0.78 -5.32 -17.05
CA VAL A 118 1.11 -4.04 -17.70
C VAL A 118 1.95 -3.13 -16.81
N ALA A 119 2.27 -3.55 -15.59
CA ALA A 119 3.06 -2.75 -14.65
C ALA A 119 4.53 -2.67 -15.08
N GLN A 120 5.09 -1.47 -15.02
CA GLN A 120 6.52 -1.26 -15.23
C GLN A 120 7.29 -1.50 -13.93
N VAL A 121 7.87 -2.68 -13.78
CA VAL A 121 8.71 -3.02 -12.64
C VAL A 121 10.09 -2.41 -12.81
N ARG A 122 10.44 -1.46 -11.95
CA ARG A 122 11.77 -0.85 -11.91
C ARG A 122 12.73 -1.71 -11.09
N ARG A 123 14.00 -1.78 -11.49
CA ARG A 123 15.05 -2.33 -10.64
C ARG A 123 15.08 -1.56 -9.32
N ALA A 124 15.00 -2.29 -8.21
CA ALA A 124 15.20 -1.68 -6.89
C ALA A 124 16.50 -0.86 -6.88
N PRO A 125 16.51 0.38 -6.35
CA PRO A 125 17.73 1.15 -6.22
C PRO A 125 18.75 0.31 -5.45
N ARG A 126 19.97 0.26 -5.97
CA ARG A 126 21.09 -0.38 -5.27
C ARG A 126 21.30 0.42 -3.98
N VAL A 127 20.93 -0.13 -2.83
CA VAL A 127 21.35 0.44 -1.54
C VAL A 127 22.87 0.44 -1.55
N PRO A 128 23.55 1.61 -1.50
CA PRO A 128 25.00 1.62 -1.40
C PRO A 128 25.37 0.88 -0.11
N ALA A 129 26.31 -0.06 -0.20
CA ALA A 129 26.88 -0.67 0.98
C ALA A 129 27.38 0.44 1.93
N PRO A 130 27.18 0.31 3.26
CA PRO A 130 27.66 1.33 4.19
C PRO A 130 29.16 1.48 4.01
N VAL A 131 29.59 2.62 3.52
CA VAL A 131 30.99 3.00 3.47
C VAL A 131 31.43 3.13 4.93
N ARG A 132 32.24 2.18 5.39
CA ARG A 132 32.94 2.30 6.68
C ARG A 132 33.92 3.45 6.53
N THR A 133 33.48 4.66 6.87
CA THR A 133 34.39 5.78 7.06
C THR A 133 35.18 5.52 8.36
N ALA A 134 36.48 5.29 8.18
CA ALA A 134 37.44 5.28 9.27
C ALA A 134 37.37 6.62 10.01
N ALA A 135 37.43 6.51 11.32
CA ALA A 135 37.49 7.64 12.25
C ALA A 135 38.66 8.57 11.95
N GLY A 136 38.36 9.85 11.76
CA GLY A 136 39.33 10.95 11.84
C GLY A 136 38.72 12.02 12.71
N ALA A 137 39.34 12.22 13.88
CA ALA A 137 39.01 13.26 14.83
C ALA A 137 39.33 14.63 14.26
N ALA A 138 38.50 15.65 14.51
CA ALA A 138 38.89 16.92 15.12
C ALA A 138 37.88 18.05 14.92
N ASN A 139 37.61 18.68 16.02
CA ASN A 139 37.31 20.10 16.26
C ASN A 139 35.89 20.63 16.05
N ALA A 140 35.28 20.82 17.22
CA ALA A 140 34.18 21.71 17.48
C ALA A 140 34.53 23.18 17.16
N VAL A 141 33.63 23.85 16.44
CA VAL A 141 33.47 25.29 16.53
C VAL A 141 31.99 25.57 16.79
N ALA A 142 31.70 26.03 17.98
CA ALA A 142 30.39 26.51 18.37
C ALA A 142 30.09 27.80 17.60
N SER A 143 29.05 27.78 16.78
CA SER A 143 28.42 28.98 16.24
C SER A 143 27.07 29.13 16.89
N SER A 144 26.91 30.15 17.71
CA SER A 144 25.66 30.57 18.34
C SER A 144 24.68 31.06 17.28
N ALA A 145 23.66 30.27 17.03
CA ALA A 145 22.50 30.71 16.25
C ALA A 145 21.47 31.32 17.22
N ALA A 146 21.16 32.59 17.02
CA ALA A 146 20.06 33.29 17.67
C ALA A 146 18.71 32.57 17.45
N PRO A 147 17.73 32.67 18.37
CA PRO A 147 16.45 32.03 18.20
C PRO A 147 15.69 32.72 17.05
N ALA A 148 15.49 31.97 15.99
CA ALA A 148 14.56 32.38 14.92
C ALA A 148 13.15 32.47 15.51
N SER A 149 12.57 33.66 15.47
CA SER A 149 11.16 33.88 15.76
C SER A 149 10.29 32.93 14.90
N PRO A 150 9.21 32.35 15.46
CA PRO A 150 8.34 31.52 14.66
C PRO A 150 7.63 32.40 13.63
N SER A 151 8.12 32.37 12.39
CA SER A 151 7.33 32.86 11.26
C SER A 151 6.14 31.92 11.16
N MET A 152 5.00 32.34 11.72
CA MET A 152 3.71 31.70 11.45
C MET A 152 3.49 31.74 9.93
N SER A 153 3.74 30.60 9.28
CA SER A 153 3.63 30.51 7.84
C SER A 153 2.21 30.86 7.42
N LEU A 154 2.09 31.71 6.42
CA LEU A 154 0.81 32.02 5.76
C LEU A 154 0.08 30.76 5.26
N LEU A 155 0.81 29.68 5.02
CA LEU A 155 0.33 28.34 4.69
C LEU A 155 -0.55 27.73 5.81
N GLY A 156 -0.26 27.97 7.09
CA GLY A 156 -1.04 27.44 8.20
C GLY A 156 -2.50 27.94 8.24
N ARG A 157 -2.79 29.11 7.69
CA ARG A 157 -4.17 29.62 7.59
C ARG A 157 -4.95 29.05 6.39
N LEU A 158 -4.25 28.66 5.33
CA LEU A 158 -4.85 28.01 4.15
C LEU A 158 -5.09 26.52 4.35
N SER A 159 -4.40 25.89 5.30
CA SER A 159 -4.42 24.43 5.48
C SER A 159 -5.68 23.92 6.20
N THR A 160 -6.41 24.75 6.96
CA THR A 160 -7.58 24.31 7.73
C THR A 160 -8.85 24.11 6.90
N GLU A 161 -8.93 24.72 5.72
CA GLU A 161 -10.10 24.60 4.84
C GLU A 161 -9.89 23.58 3.70
N LYS A 162 -8.65 23.33 3.31
CA LYS A 162 -8.31 22.44 2.20
C LYS A 162 -8.08 21.01 2.70
N LEU A 163 -8.63 20.05 1.97
CA LEU A 163 -8.43 18.63 2.22
C LEU A 163 -7.94 17.95 0.92
N ILE A 164 -6.98 17.05 1.07
CA ILE A 164 -6.50 16.21 -0.03
C ILE A 164 -7.14 14.82 0.10
N PHE A 165 -7.67 14.31 -0.98
CA PHE A 165 -8.28 12.99 -1.04
C PHE A 165 -7.51 12.10 -2.00
N ILE A 166 -7.15 10.90 -1.55
CA ILE A 166 -6.42 9.93 -2.36
C ILE A 166 -7.23 8.64 -2.42
N GLY A 167 -7.54 8.21 -3.63
CA GLY A 167 -8.14 6.92 -3.90
C GLY A 167 -7.17 6.03 -4.66
N ALA A 168 -6.91 4.82 -4.17
CA ALA A 168 -5.93 3.94 -4.77
C ALA A 168 -6.29 2.45 -4.66
N SER A 169 -5.70 1.66 -5.58
CA SER A 169 -5.83 0.22 -5.65
C SER A 169 -4.47 -0.41 -5.96
N THR A 170 -4.36 -1.31 -6.94
CA THR A 170 -3.08 -1.95 -7.33
C THR A 170 -2.00 -0.92 -7.65
N GLY A 171 -0.83 -1.08 -7.05
CA GLY A 171 0.28 -0.11 -7.14
C GLY A 171 0.13 1.11 -6.24
N GLY A 172 -1.03 1.33 -5.61
CA GLY A 172 -1.33 2.48 -4.77
C GLY A 172 -0.44 2.59 -3.53
N THR A 173 0.01 1.47 -2.99
CA THR A 173 0.87 1.46 -1.79
C THR A 173 2.18 2.22 -2.01
N GLU A 174 2.85 1.99 -3.14
CA GLU A 174 4.09 2.70 -3.48
C GLU A 174 3.80 4.15 -3.92
N ALA A 175 2.74 4.39 -4.69
CA ALA A 175 2.37 5.74 -5.12
C ALA A 175 2.02 6.64 -3.91
N ILE A 176 1.23 6.15 -2.97
CA ILE A 176 0.89 6.87 -1.73
C ILE A 176 2.16 7.14 -0.92
N LYS A 177 3.05 6.15 -0.77
CA LYS A 177 4.33 6.33 -0.08
C LYS A 177 5.14 7.45 -0.71
N GLU A 178 5.34 7.44 -2.03
CA GLU A 178 6.09 8.48 -2.74
C GLU A 178 5.50 9.88 -2.53
N ILE A 179 4.18 10.00 -2.45
CA ILE A 179 3.52 11.27 -2.14
C ILE A 179 3.81 11.69 -0.70
N LEU A 180 3.48 10.83 0.29
CA LEU A 180 3.48 11.22 1.70
C LEU A 180 4.88 11.52 2.25
N VAL A 181 5.92 10.78 1.83
CA VAL A 181 7.29 11.02 2.31
C VAL A 181 7.87 12.35 1.85
N ASN A 182 7.33 12.94 0.79
CA ASN A 182 7.79 14.22 0.24
C ASN A 182 6.97 15.42 0.74
N LEU A 183 5.92 15.20 1.53
CA LEU A 183 5.08 16.28 2.03
C LEU A 183 5.67 16.93 3.30
N PRO A 184 5.57 18.26 3.42
CA PRO A 184 5.99 18.97 4.62
C PRO A 184 5.04 18.73 5.78
N ALA A 185 5.53 18.88 7.02
CA ALA A 185 4.77 18.61 8.24
C ALA A 185 3.50 19.47 8.40
N ASP A 186 3.43 20.63 7.75
CA ASP A 186 2.32 21.59 7.81
C ASP A 186 1.36 21.48 6.60
N CYS A 187 1.40 20.36 5.85
CA CYS A 187 0.51 20.17 4.70
C CYS A 187 -0.98 20.10 5.12
N PRO A 188 -1.93 20.35 4.20
CA PRO A 188 -3.34 20.10 4.43
C PRO A 188 -3.59 18.66 4.90
N ALA A 189 -4.70 18.43 5.60
CA ALA A 189 -5.09 17.07 5.99
C ALA A 189 -5.34 16.20 4.75
N ILE A 190 -4.95 14.94 4.84
CA ILE A 190 -5.05 13.97 3.76
C ILE A 190 -5.95 12.82 4.19
N VAL A 191 -6.90 12.46 3.34
CA VAL A 191 -7.85 11.37 3.58
C VAL A 191 -7.70 10.33 2.47
N ILE A 192 -7.38 9.08 2.84
CA ILE A 192 -6.91 8.08 1.89
C ILE A 192 -7.79 6.83 1.95
N THR A 193 -8.24 6.37 0.80
CA THR A 193 -8.80 5.03 0.64
C THR A 193 -7.88 4.22 -0.28
N GLN A 194 -7.24 3.21 0.28
CA GLN A 194 -6.53 2.15 -0.42
C GLN A 194 -7.37 0.87 -0.31
N HIS A 195 -7.66 0.22 -1.44
CA HIS A 195 -8.32 -1.09 -1.43
C HIS A 195 -7.41 -2.14 -0.79
N MET A 196 -7.65 -2.42 0.49
CA MET A 196 -6.80 -3.27 1.30
C MET A 196 -7.62 -4.01 2.37
N PRO A 197 -7.32 -5.29 2.67
CA PRO A 197 -8.04 -6.05 3.67
C PRO A 197 -7.80 -5.54 5.10
N PRO A 198 -8.65 -5.94 6.07
CA PRO A 198 -8.44 -5.68 7.49
C PRO A 198 -7.05 -6.16 7.97
N GLY A 199 -6.43 -5.39 8.87
CA GLY A 199 -5.12 -5.68 9.43
C GLY A 199 -3.95 -5.20 8.55
N PHE A 200 -4.10 -5.18 7.23
CA PHE A 200 -3.09 -4.64 6.33
C PHE A 200 -3.06 -3.11 6.35
N THR A 201 -4.19 -2.46 6.51
CA THR A 201 -4.30 -1.00 6.60
C THR A 201 -3.60 -0.44 7.83
N THR A 202 -3.66 -1.14 8.96
CA THR A 202 -2.93 -0.78 10.19
C THR A 202 -1.41 -0.84 9.97
N SER A 203 -0.91 -1.95 9.41
CA SER A 203 0.52 -2.12 9.11
C SER A 203 1.00 -1.09 8.07
N PHE A 204 0.18 -0.79 7.07
CA PHE A 204 0.46 0.21 6.05
C PHE A 204 0.55 1.62 6.65
N ALA A 205 -0.42 2.00 7.49
CA ALA A 205 -0.41 3.28 8.20
C ALA A 205 0.84 3.44 9.09
N ALA A 206 1.16 2.43 9.91
CA ALA A 206 2.33 2.43 10.77
C ALA A 206 3.63 2.58 9.96
N ARG A 207 3.73 1.88 8.82
CA ARG A 207 4.87 1.98 7.93
C ARG A 207 5.02 3.38 7.33
N LEU A 208 3.95 3.95 6.78
CA LEU A 208 3.98 5.30 6.22
C LEU A 208 4.32 6.34 7.28
N ASN A 209 3.78 6.19 8.50
CA ASN A 209 4.09 7.07 9.61
C ASN A 209 5.59 7.09 9.96
N SER A 210 6.26 5.94 9.88
CA SER A 210 7.70 5.85 10.15
C SER A 210 8.59 6.50 9.08
N LEU A 211 8.05 6.78 7.88
CA LEU A 211 8.78 7.32 6.74
C LEU A 211 8.46 8.78 6.45
N SER A 212 7.33 9.28 6.93
CA SER A 212 6.80 10.60 6.60
C SER A 212 7.09 11.63 7.69
N GLN A 213 7.13 12.92 7.32
CA GLN A 213 7.20 14.02 8.28
C GLN A 213 5.83 14.34 8.92
N ILE A 214 4.75 13.96 8.25
CA ILE A 214 3.37 14.09 8.72
C ILE A 214 2.99 12.87 9.57
N THR A 215 1.97 13.01 10.43
CA THR A 215 1.41 11.88 11.17
C THR A 215 0.52 11.06 10.25
N VAL A 216 0.82 9.78 10.08
CA VAL A 216 -0.01 8.86 9.29
C VAL A 216 -0.63 7.81 10.20
N LYS A 217 -1.94 7.62 10.12
CA LYS A 217 -2.66 6.66 10.96
C LYS A 217 -3.85 6.04 10.22
N GLU A 218 -4.27 4.90 10.68
CA GLU A 218 -5.57 4.34 10.33
C GLU A 218 -6.68 5.17 11.00
N ALA A 219 -7.71 5.53 10.25
CA ALA A 219 -8.78 6.40 10.72
C ALA A 219 -9.64 5.74 11.79
N SER A 220 -10.01 6.52 12.82
CA SER A 220 -10.95 6.12 13.86
C SER A 220 -12.26 6.88 13.73
N HIS A 221 -13.39 6.22 14.02
CA HIS A 221 -14.70 6.87 13.96
C HIS A 221 -14.79 8.07 14.91
N GLY A 222 -15.29 9.19 14.42
CA GLY A 222 -15.51 10.41 15.21
C GLY A 222 -14.27 11.26 15.45
N GLU A 223 -13.08 10.84 15.00
CA GLU A 223 -11.88 11.67 15.18
C GLU A 223 -11.86 12.89 14.25
N ARG A 224 -11.26 13.94 14.74
CA ARG A 224 -11.12 15.19 13.98
C ARG A 224 -10.04 15.05 12.91
N ILE A 225 -10.35 15.55 11.71
CA ILE A 225 -9.39 15.63 10.59
C ILE A 225 -8.54 16.89 10.78
N LEU A 226 -7.23 16.72 10.93
CA LEU A 226 -6.27 17.77 11.27
C LEU A 226 -5.22 17.95 10.17
N PRO A 227 -4.77 19.18 9.89
CA PRO A 227 -3.59 19.43 9.06
C PRO A 227 -2.35 18.67 9.57
N GLY A 228 -1.42 18.37 8.69
CA GLY A 228 -0.23 17.58 9.02
C GLY A 228 -0.50 16.11 9.32
N HIS A 229 -1.72 15.63 9.00
CA HIS A 229 -2.11 14.24 9.21
C HIS A 229 -2.65 13.60 7.93
N ALA A 230 -2.37 12.31 7.77
CA ALA A 230 -2.97 11.46 6.76
C ALA A 230 -3.76 10.33 7.44
N TYR A 231 -5.01 10.17 7.03
CA TYR A 231 -5.96 9.21 7.58
C TYR A 231 -6.25 8.12 6.56
N ILE A 232 -5.89 6.88 6.87
CA ILE A 232 -6.09 5.73 5.99
C ILE A 232 -7.38 5.01 6.37
N ALA A 233 -8.22 4.74 5.39
CA ALA A 233 -9.45 3.97 5.56
C ALA A 233 -9.16 2.59 6.17
N PRO A 234 -9.82 2.19 7.27
CA PRO A 234 -9.68 0.85 7.81
C PRO A 234 -10.19 -0.22 6.85
N GLY A 235 -9.42 -1.27 6.66
CA GLY A 235 -9.83 -2.42 5.86
C GLY A 235 -11.11 -3.08 6.40
N GLY A 236 -12.03 -3.43 5.49
CA GLY A 236 -13.31 -4.04 5.86
C GLY A 236 -14.35 -3.08 6.44
N LYS A 237 -14.08 -1.77 6.44
CA LYS A 237 -15.03 -0.71 6.82
C LYS A 237 -15.19 0.29 5.67
N GLN A 238 -16.31 1.01 5.65
CA GLN A 238 -16.43 2.20 4.79
C GLN A 238 -15.85 3.40 5.52
N PHE A 239 -15.28 4.33 4.74
CA PHE A 239 -14.67 5.54 5.27
C PHE A 239 -15.14 6.76 4.47
N HIS A 240 -15.69 7.71 5.18
CA HIS A 240 -16.08 9.00 4.63
C HIS A 240 -15.88 10.11 5.66
N ILE A 241 -16.06 11.34 5.29
CA ILE A 241 -15.98 12.48 6.19
C ILE A 241 -17.37 13.03 6.49
N SER A 242 -17.51 13.68 7.64
CA SER A 242 -18.70 14.42 8.04
C SER A 242 -18.30 15.77 8.66
N ARG A 243 -19.28 16.64 8.88
CA ARG A 243 -19.07 17.89 9.62
C ARG A 243 -19.56 17.78 11.05
N SER A 244 -18.75 18.30 11.98
CA SER A 244 -19.12 18.51 13.38
C SER A 244 -18.80 19.96 13.74
N GLY A 245 -19.82 20.83 13.66
CA GLY A 245 -19.64 22.28 13.74
C GLY A 245 -18.74 22.80 12.61
N ALA A 246 -17.67 23.48 12.96
CA ALA A 246 -16.68 24.01 12.02
C ALA A 246 -15.62 22.97 11.59
N ASN A 247 -15.63 21.76 12.16
CA ASN A 247 -14.59 20.77 11.93
C ASN A 247 -15.06 19.67 10.98
N TYR A 248 -14.11 19.07 10.26
CA TYR A 248 -14.31 17.79 9.59
C TYR A 248 -13.94 16.65 10.54
N VAL A 249 -14.73 15.59 10.51
CA VAL A 249 -14.53 14.39 11.32
C VAL A 249 -14.58 13.14 10.45
N ALA A 250 -13.78 12.15 10.82
CA ALA A 250 -13.76 10.83 10.20
C ALA A 250 -15.02 10.03 10.57
N VAL A 251 -15.66 9.42 9.60
CA VAL A 251 -16.75 8.48 9.82
C VAL A 251 -16.32 7.13 9.26
N VAL A 252 -16.21 6.17 10.15
CA VAL A 252 -15.89 4.77 9.84
C VAL A 252 -17.10 3.92 10.22
N ASP A 253 -17.66 3.22 9.27
CA ASP A 253 -18.88 2.43 9.48
C ASP A 253 -18.84 1.06 8.78
N ASP A 254 -19.85 0.25 9.05
CA ASP A 254 -20.01 -1.10 8.51
C ASP A 254 -20.91 -1.16 7.28
N GLY A 255 -21.05 -0.07 6.54
CA GLY A 255 -21.83 0.00 5.30
C GLY A 255 -21.48 -1.12 4.32
N PRO A 256 -22.37 -1.43 3.37
CA PRO A 256 -22.15 -2.48 2.38
C PRO A 256 -20.95 -2.16 1.48
N ALA A 257 -20.40 -3.19 0.83
CA ALA A 257 -19.39 -2.99 -0.20
C ALA A 257 -19.98 -2.18 -1.37
N VAL A 258 -19.23 -1.19 -1.85
CA VAL A 258 -19.59 -0.38 -3.02
C VAL A 258 -18.61 -0.69 -4.13
N ASN A 259 -19.11 -1.03 -5.31
CA ASN A 259 -18.31 -1.52 -6.43
C ASN A 259 -17.40 -2.70 -6.02
N ARG A 260 -17.93 -3.60 -5.19
CA ARG A 260 -17.23 -4.78 -4.64
C ARG A 260 -16.08 -4.45 -3.65
N HIS A 261 -15.91 -3.17 -3.24
CA HIS A 261 -14.84 -2.74 -2.37
C HIS A 261 -15.34 -2.24 -1.00
N LYS A 262 -14.59 -2.58 0.03
CA LYS A 262 -14.77 -2.11 1.40
C LYS A 262 -13.40 -2.10 2.10
N PRO A 263 -12.77 -0.93 2.22
CA PRO A 263 -13.26 0.42 1.92
C PRO A 263 -13.43 0.66 0.41
N SER A 264 -14.29 1.63 0.06
CA SER A 264 -14.53 2.06 -1.33
C SER A 264 -14.08 3.51 -1.54
N VAL A 265 -13.28 3.73 -2.59
CA VAL A 265 -12.87 5.07 -3.05
C VAL A 265 -14.09 5.94 -3.34
N GLU A 266 -15.12 5.38 -3.96
CA GLU A 266 -16.34 6.11 -4.33
C GLU A 266 -17.07 6.68 -3.10
N VAL A 267 -17.13 5.92 -2.00
CA VAL A 267 -17.75 6.38 -0.74
C VAL A 267 -17.02 7.62 -0.22
N LEU A 268 -15.69 7.58 -0.19
CA LEU A 268 -14.87 8.70 0.25
C LEU A 268 -15.07 9.92 -0.65
N PHE A 269 -14.93 9.75 -1.96
CA PHE A 269 -14.98 10.87 -2.91
C PHE A 269 -16.38 11.51 -3.02
N LYS A 270 -17.46 10.74 -2.87
CA LYS A 270 -18.83 11.30 -2.76
C LYS A 270 -18.97 12.19 -1.53
N SER A 271 -18.42 11.80 -0.39
CA SER A 271 -18.45 12.64 0.81
C SER A 271 -17.60 13.90 0.66
N ALA A 272 -16.45 13.80 0.00
CA ALA A 272 -15.60 14.93 -0.32
C ALA A 272 -16.31 15.96 -1.20
N ALA A 273 -16.93 15.51 -2.28
CA ALA A 273 -17.68 16.38 -3.21
C ALA A 273 -18.85 17.08 -2.51
N ALA A 274 -19.59 16.36 -1.67
CA ALA A 274 -20.76 16.90 -0.98
C ALA A 274 -20.42 17.92 0.10
N LEU A 275 -19.33 17.71 0.86
CA LEU A 275 -19.04 18.48 2.07
C LEU A 275 -17.91 19.50 1.92
N VAL A 276 -16.91 19.22 1.09
CA VAL A 276 -15.70 20.04 0.93
C VAL A 276 -15.77 20.86 -0.35
N GLY A 277 -16.35 20.31 -1.40
CA GLY A 277 -16.56 21.00 -2.68
C GLY A 277 -15.24 21.57 -3.24
N ARG A 278 -15.18 22.86 -3.52
CA ARG A 278 -14.01 23.53 -4.11
C ARG A 278 -12.72 23.47 -3.28
N ASN A 279 -12.81 23.10 -2.01
CA ASN A 279 -11.65 22.96 -1.13
C ASN A 279 -11.11 21.51 -1.09
N ALA A 280 -11.74 20.58 -1.83
CA ALA A 280 -11.25 19.22 -2.03
C ALA A 280 -10.26 19.17 -3.20
N TYR A 281 -9.15 18.49 -2.98
CA TYR A 281 -8.14 18.16 -3.98
C TYR A 281 -8.05 16.63 -4.06
N GLY A 282 -8.10 16.07 -5.26
CA GLY A 282 -8.04 14.63 -5.50
C GLY A 282 -7.04 14.27 -6.59
#